data_de61a91a4196784f6d7753b0fecba9d4
#
_entry.id   de61a91a4196784f6d7753b0fecba9d4
#
_cell.length_a   1.000
_cell.length_b   1.000
_cell.length_c   1.000
_cell.angle_alpha   90.00
_cell.angle_beta   90.00
_cell.angle_gamma   90.00
#
_symmetry.space_group_name_H-M   'P 1'
#
loop_
_entity.id
_entity.type
_entity.pdbx_description
1 polymer ?
#
loop_
_entity_poly.entity_id
_entity_poly.type
_entity_poly.pdbx_seq_one_letter_code
_entity_poly.pdbx_strand_id
1 'polypeptide(L)'
;MKEAWKAGHINRWLASNCFGDYYTRKGLSLAERELVTFCFLMAQGGCEPQLTAHAKGNMNIGNNRDFLIKVVSQCLPYIGYPRSLNAISCINKAVEE
;
A
#
# COMPACT_ATOMS: atom_id res chain seq x y z
N MET A 1 3.36 3.00 -12.50
CA MET A 1 4.81 3.06 -12.22
C MET A 1 5.59 3.26 -13.51
N LYS A 2 5.64 4.51 -13.92
CA LYS A 2 6.30 4.86 -15.18
C LYS A 2 7.78 4.47 -15.25
N GLU A 3 8.47 4.57 -14.10
CA GLU A 3 9.91 4.33 -14.07
C GLU A 3 10.28 2.85 -14.12
N ALA A 4 9.37 1.96 -13.71
CA ALA A 4 9.65 0.52 -13.64
C ALA A 4 9.90 -0.10 -15.02
N TRP A 5 9.28 0.42 -16.08
CA TRP A 5 9.45 -0.15 -17.42
C TRP A 5 10.87 0.02 -17.97
N LYS A 6 11.60 0.99 -17.47
CA LYS A 6 12.99 1.25 -17.89
C LYS A 6 13.94 0.21 -17.33
N ALA A 7 13.56 -0.49 -16.26
CA ALA A 7 14.33 -1.59 -15.70
C ALA A 7 13.56 -2.88 -15.93
N GLY A 8 13.62 -3.41 -17.15
CA GLY A 8 12.76 -4.52 -17.59
C GLY A 8 12.74 -5.73 -16.69
N HIS A 9 13.88 -6.14 -16.13
CA HIS A 9 13.93 -7.30 -15.24
C HIS A 9 13.20 -7.04 -13.91
N ILE A 10 13.31 -5.83 -13.35
CA ILE A 10 12.61 -5.46 -12.13
C ILE A 10 11.10 -5.41 -12.40
N ASN A 11 10.71 -4.87 -13.54
CA ASN A 11 9.30 -4.80 -13.93
C ASN A 11 8.71 -6.20 -14.09
N ARG A 12 9.46 -7.14 -14.67
CA ARG A 12 9.02 -8.54 -14.78
C ARG A 12 8.86 -9.19 -13.41
N TRP A 13 9.78 -8.92 -12.49
CA TRP A 13 9.67 -9.43 -11.12
C TRP A 13 8.45 -8.85 -10.43
N LEU A 14 8.18 -7.56 -10.60
CA LEU A 14 7.00 -6.92 -10.04
C LEU A 14 5.72 -7.59 -10.56
N ALA A 15 5.62 -7.81 -11.86
CA ALA A 15 4.44 -8.46 -12.45
C ALA A 15 4.31 -9.91 -11.99
N SER A 16 5.41 -10.68 -12.01
CA SER A 16 5.39 -12.09 -11.68
C SER A 16 5.24 -12.34 -10.18
N ASN A 17 6.06 -11.71 -9.36
CA ASN A 17 6.07 -11.98 -7.92
C ASN A 17 4.97 -11.22 -7.18
N CYS A 18 4.86 -9.92 -7.38
CA CYS A 18 3.91 -9.11 -6.63
C CYS A 18 2.48 -9.36 -7.08
N PHE A 19 2.20 -9.22 -8.37
CA PHE A 19 0.83 -9.32 -8.88
C PHE A 19 0.41 -10.74 -9.22
N GLY A 20 1.37 -11.62 -9.56
CA GLY A 20 1.08 -13.01 -9.85
C GLY A 20 1.13 -13.89 -8.61
N ASP A 21 2.33 -14.07 -8.07
CA ASP A 21 2.56 -15.08 -7.03
C ASP A 21 1.99 -14.69 -5.68
N TYR A 22 2.22 -13.45 -5.23
CA TYR A 22 1.81 -13.04 -3.89
C TYR A 22 0.33 -12.75 -3.77
N TYR A 23 -0.26 -12.08 -4.75
CA TYR A 23 -1.68 -11.72 -4.70
C TYR A 23 -2.63 -12.87 -5.03
N THR A 24 -2.12 -13.97 -5.59
CA THR A 24 -2.96 -15.14 -5.89
C THR A 24 -2.85 -16.24 -4.86
N ARG A 25 -2.06 -16.04 -3.79
CA ARG A 25 -1.93 -17.05 -2.73
C ARG A 25 -3.25 -17.23 -2.00
N LYS A 26 -3.51 -18.49 -1.58
CA LYS A 26 -4.68 -18.84 -0.79
C LYS A 26 -4.47 -18.37 0.67
N GLY A 27 -5.57 -18.21 1.39
CA GLY A 27 -5.56 -17.88 2.81
C GLY A 27 -6.04 -16.49 3.13
N LEU A 28 -5.61 -15.49 2.37
CA LEU A 28 -6.07 -14.12 2.55
C LEU A 28 -6.83 -13.67 1.30
N SER A 29 -7.86 -12.87 1.51
CA SER A 29 -8.58 -12.23 0.42
C SER A 29 -7.71 -11.16 -0.23
N LEU A 30 -8.09 -10.71 -1.42
CA LEU A 30 -7.39 -9.61 -2.09
C LEU A 30 -7.39 -8.36 -1.22
N ALA A 31 -8.53 -8.03 -0.58
CA ALA A 31 -8.65 -6.88 0.29
C ALA A 31 -7.69 -6.98 1.49
N GLU A 32 -7.60 -8.16 2.09
CA GLU A 32 -6.68 -8.39 3.21
C GLU A 32 -5.23 -8.27 2.79
N ARG A 33 -4.87 -8.81 1.63
CA ARG A 33 -3.49 -8.72 1.10
C ARG A 33 -3.11 -7.28 0.78
N GLU A 34 -4.03 -6.54 0.20
CA GLU A 34 -3.79 -5.12 -0.11
C GLU A 34 -3.60 -4.31 1.17
N LEU A 35 -4.38 -4.63 2.20
CA LEU A 35 -4.24 -3.97 3.51
C LEU A 35 -2.89 -4.28 4.15
N VAL A 36 -2.47 -5.53 4.13
CA VAL A 36 -1.18 -5.95 4.68
C VAL A 36 -0.04 -5.22 3.96
N THR A 37 -0.10 -5.16 2.64
CA THR A 37 0.91 -4.45 1.83
C THR A 37 0.97 -2.98 2.21
N PHE A 38 -0.19 -2.33 2.36
CA PHE A 38 -0.27 -0.94 2.80
C PHE A 38 0.41 -0.74 4.15
N CYS A 39 0.13 -1.61 5.10
CA CYS A 39 0.70 -1.53 6.45
C CYS A 39 2.23 -1.67 6.44
N PHE A 40 2.76 -2.59 5.64
CA PHE A 40 4.22 -2.75 5.54
C PHE A 40 4.88 -1.53 4.91
N LEU A 41 4.30 -0.98 3.86
CA LEU A 41 4.83 0.22 3.21
C LEU A 41 4.79 1.41 4.15
N MET A 42 3.70 1.55 4.91
CA MET A 42 3.56 2.60 5.91
C MET A 42 4.66 2.50 6.97
N ALA A 43 4.88 1.31 7.49
CA ALA A 43 5.87 1.07 8.54
C ALA A 43 7.31 1.24 8.03
N GLN A 44 7.56 0.85 6.78
CA GLN A 44 8.87 0.99 6.16
C GLN A 44 9.29 2.45 6.02
N GLY A 45 8.40 3.30 5.53
CA GLY A 45 8.68 4.69 5.26
C GLY A 45 9.56 4.90 4.02
N GLY A 46 9.66 6.14 3.55
CA GLY A 46 10.51 6.47 2.41
C GLY A 46 10.00 5.95 1.08
N CYS A 47 8.74 5.55 1.00
CA CYS A 47 8.15 4.98 -0.22
C CYS A 47 6.77 5.58 -0.48
N GLU A 48 6.66 6.91 -0.38
CA GLU A 48 5.39 7.63 -0.48
C GLU A 48 4.65 7.36 -1.79
N PRO A 49 5.31 7.32 -2.97
CA PRO A 49 4.59 7.00 -4.21
C PRO A 49 3.92 5.63 -4.16
N GLN A 50 4.63 4.62 -3.67
CA GLN A 50 4.10 3.26 -3.55
C GLN A 50 2.99 3.20 -2.50
N LEU A 51 3.17 3.88 -1.37
CA LEU A 51 2.16 3.93 -0.32
C LEU A 51 0.88 4.58 -0.81
N THR A 52 0.99 5.69 -1.56
CA THR A 52 -0.17 6.36 -2.16
C THR A 52 -0.88 5.43 -3.14
N ALA A 53 -0.13 4.74 -3.98
CA ALA A 53 -0.70 3.80 -4.96
C ALA A 53 -1.46 2.67 -4.27
N HIS A 54 -0.90 2.11 -3.20
CA HIS A 54 -1.56 1.02 -2.45
C HIS A 54 -2.72 1.53 -1.59
N ALA A 55 -2.69 2.78 -1.14
CA ALA A 55 -3.86 3.39 -0.52
C ALA A 55 -5.01 3.46 -1.53
N LYS A 56 -4.73 3.87 -2.76
CA LYS A 56 -5.73 3.90 -3.83
C LYS A 56 -6.24 2.48 -4.14
N GLY A 57 -5.33 1.52 -4.23
CA GLY A 57 -5.70 0.10 -4.44
C GLY A 57 -6.62 -0.43 -3.35
N ASN A 58 -6.35 -0.10 -2.10
CA ASN A 58 -7.20 -0.47 -0.97
C ASN A 58 -8.60 0.12 -1.13
N MET A 59 -8.70 1.40 -1.45
CA MET A 59 -9.99 2.05 -1.64
C MET A 59 -10.78 1.44 -2.79
N ASN A 60 -10.11 1.06 -3.87
CA ASN A 60 -10.76 0.47 -5.04
C ASN A 60 -11.39 -0.90 -4.74
N ILE A 61 -10.91 -1.61 -3.74
CA ILE A 61 -11.45 -2.93 -3.37
C ILE A 61 -12.26 -2.90 -2.08
N GLY A 62 -12.65 -1.72 -1.62
CA GLY A 62 -13.59 -1.57 -0.52
C GLY A 62 -12.99 -1.20 0.83
N ASN A 63 -11.68 -1.14 0.96
CA ASN A 63 -11.01 -0.62 2.15
C ASN A 63 -10.97 0.90 2.04
N ASN A 64 -12.03 1.55 2.51
CA ASN A 64 -12.20 2.98 2.28
C ASN A 64 -11.28 3.85 3.14
N ARG A 65 -11.33 5.16 2.88
CA ARG A 65 -10.48 6.15 3.56
C ARG A 65 -10.62 6.07 5.09
N ASP A 66 -11.85 6.05 5.58
CA ASP A 66 -12.08 6.05 7.03
C ASP A 66 -11.52 4.78 7.68
N PHE A 67 -11.65 3.65 7.01
CA PHE A 67 -11.07 2.40 7.47
C PHE A 67 -9.55 2.47 7.52
N LEU A 68 -8.93 3.01 6.46
CA LEU A 68 -7.47 3.16 6.41
C LEU A 68 -6.95 4.09 7.51
N ILE A 69 -7.68 5.17 7.81
CA ILE A 69 -7.31 6.07 8.92
C ILE A 69 -7.35 5.31 10.26
N LYS A 70 -8.33 4.47 10.46
CA LYS A 70 -8.41 3.63 11.67
C LYS A 70 -7.24 2.65 11.74
N VAL A 71 -6.85 2.09 10.61
CA VAL A 71 -5.69 1.19 10.53
C VAL A 71 -4.40 1.94 10.90
N VAL A 72 -4.21 3.14 10.38
CA VAL A 72 -3.05 3.98 10.74
C VAL A 72 -3.04 4.24 12.25
N SER A 73 -4.20 4.59 12.82
CA SER A 73 -4.32 4.84 14.25
C SER A 73 -3.94 3.63 15.08
N GLN A 74 -4.32 2.43 14.63
CA GLN A 74 -3.98 1.19 15.31
C GLN A 74 -2.47 0.88 15.22
N CYS A 75 -1.83 1.24 14.12
CA CYS A 75 -0.40 1.03 13.91
C CYS A 75 0.47 2.08 14.60
N LEU A 76 -0.09 3.23 14.92
CA LEU A 76 0.67 4.38 15.44
C LEU A 76 1.56 4.06 16.63
N PRO A 77 1.12 3.27 17.65
CA PRO A 77 1.99 2.95 18.78
C PRO A 77 3.27 2.20 18.38
N TYR A 78 3.27 1.56 17.24
CA TYR A 78 4.40 0.74 16.78
C TYR A 78 5.31 1.49 15.82
N ILE A 79 4.77 2.40 15.00
CA ILE A 79 5.52 3.07 13.93
C ILE A 79 5.82 4.55 14.21
N GLY A 80 5.12 5.15 15.17
CA GLY A 80 5.34 6.54 15.58
C GLY A 80 4.62 7.56 14.71
N TYR A 81 4.65 8.81 15.18
CA TYR A 81 3.92 9.91 14.52
C TYR A 81 4.45 10.25 13.13
N PRO A 82 5.78 10.31 12.88
CA PRO A 82 6.23 10.70 11.54
C PRO A 82 5.69 9.79 10.44
N ARG A 83 5.77 8.49 10.62
CA ARG A 83 5.27 7.53 9.63
C ARG A 83 3.75 7.52 9.55
N SER A 84 3.07 7.70 10.68
CA SER A 84 1.61 7.76 10.72
C SER A 84 1.08 8.99 10.00
N LEU A 85 1.66 10.17 10.25
CA LEU A 85 1.26 11.40 9.58
C LEU A 85 1.56 11.34 8.09
N ASN A 86 2.68 10.73 7.72
CA ASN A 86 3.03 10.52 6.32
C ASN A 86 2.00 9.62 5.63
N ALA A 87 1.57 8.55 6.29
CA ALA A 87 0.56 7.65 5.75
C ALA A 87 -0.78 8.36 5.55
N ILE A 88 -1.20 9.19 6.49
CA ILE A 88 -2.43 9.98 6.35
C ILE A 88 -2.34 10.90 5.16
N SER A 89 -1.19 11.56 4.97
CA SER A 89 -0.95 12.41 3.80
C SER A 89 -1.10 11.63 2.49
N CYS A 90 -0.53 10.43 2.44
CA CYS A 90 -0.63 9.57 1.26
C CYS A 90 -2.06 9.11 1.00
N ILE A 91 -2.81 8.78 2.05
CA ILE A 91 -4.23 8.41 1.94
C ILE A 91 -5.02 9.57 1.34
N ASN A 92 -4.84 10.77 1.86
CA ASN A 92 -5.55 11.96 1.38
C ASN A 92 -5.19 12.29 -0.07
N LYS A 93 -3.93 12.11 -0.43
CA LYS A 93 -3.49 12.29 -1.81
C LYS A 93 -4.15 11.26 -2.74
N ALA A 94 -4.26 10.02 -2.30
CA ALA A 94 -4.91 8.96 -3.06
C ALA A 94 -6.38 9.24 -3.32
N VAL A 95 -7.07 9.87 -2.38
CA VAL A 95 -8.48 10.27 -2.54
C VAL A 95 -8.63 11.28 -3.68
N GLU A 96 -7.65 12.17 -3.86
CA GLU A 96 -7.68 13.20 -4.91
C GLU A 96 -7.38 12.64 -6.30
N GLU A 97 -6.78 11.48 -6.38
CA GLU A 97 -6.51 10.81 -7.64
C GLU A 97 -7.74 10.01 -8.08
#